data_bf5840ab39be476174780ef1a2d7138e
#
_entry.id   bf5840ab39be476174780ef1a2d7138e
#
_cell.length_a   1.000
_cell.length_b   1.000
_cell.length_c   1.000
_cell.angle_alpha   90.00
_cell.angle_beta   90.00
_cell.angle_gamma   90.00
#
_symmetry.space_group_name_H-M   'P 1'
#
loop_
_entity.id
_entity.type
_entity.pdbx_description
1 polymer ?
#
loop_
_entity_poly.entity_id
_entity_poly.type
_entity_poly.pdbx_seq_one_letter_code
_entity_poly.pdbx_strand_id
1 'polypeptide(L)'
;MIRTVIAGTALVAGLLTPSHVAAGPAASPAQSAAQVTAADAAPFIGDWTLDLQGQNGPGAFDLTVKVEKEKVVGEITSATMATQPIADVTKAGQSLVLSYTFNYEGNAVDAVVRLTPAPEGKTTAQIDFAGGAYIMSGTATKKEKVK
;
A
#
# COMPACT_ATOMS: atom_id res chain seq x y z
N MET A 1 14.59 -10.18 -89.53
CA MET A 1 13.75 -11.24 -89.01
C MET A 1 14.46 -11.81 -87.83
N ILE A 2 13.94 -11.68 -86.66
CA ILE A 2 14.00 -12.54 -85.44
C ILE A 2 13.67 -11.68 -84.25
N ARG A 3 12.55 -11.99 -83.69
CA ARG A 3 12.01 -11.39 -82.44
C ARG A 3 12.67 -12.01 -81.28
N THR A 4 13.20 -11.22 -80.39
CA THR A 4 13.58 -11.72 -79.02
C THR A 4 12.74 -11.00 -78.00
N VAL A 5 11.89 -11.77 -77.34
CA VAL A 5 11.07 -11.36 -76.20
C VAL A 5 11.92 -11.50 -75.00
N ILE A 6 12.15 -10.42 -74.26
CA ILE A 6 12.76 -10.46 -72.96
C ILE A 6 11.66 -10.27 -71.93
N ALA A 7 11.40 -11.33 -71.21
CA ALA A 7 10.51 -11.29 -70.07
C ALA A 7 11.21 -10.60 -68.88
N GLY A 8 10.67 -9.45 -68.47
CA GLY A 8 11.10 -8.77 -67.26
C GLY A 8 10.41 -9.34 -66.03
N THR A 9 11.19 -9.96 -65.18
CA THR A 9 10.72 -10.40 -63.88
C THR A 9 10.83 -9.23 -62.90
N ALA A 10 9.70 -8.67 -62.52
CA ALA A 10 9.62 -7.65 -61.49
C ALA A 10 9.72 -8.31 -60.12
N LEU A 11 10.80 -8.11 -59.41
CA LEU A 11 11.00 -8.50 -58.05
C LEU A 11 10.34 -7.45 -57.15
N VAL A 12 9.18 -7.76 -56.60
CA VAL A 12 8.54 -6.94 -55.59
C VAL A 12 9.21 -7.25 -54.26
N ALA A 13 10.13 -6.40 -53.84
CA ALA A 13 10.66 -6.42 -52.48
C ALA A 13 9.60 -5.85 -51.53
N GLY A 14 8.89 -6.73 -50.87
CA GLY A 14 8.00 -6.38 -49.76
C GLY A 14 8.82 -5.87 -48.58
N LEU A 15 8.77 -4.57 -48.35
CA LEU A 15 9.24 -3.95 -47.12
C LEU A 15 8.30 -4.35 -45.98
N LEU A 16 8.68 -5.40 -45.24
CA LEU A 16 8.13 -5.67 -43.93
C LEU A 16 8.63 -4.56 -42.99
N THR A 17 7.83 -3.56 -42.77
CA THR A 17 8.04 -2.63 -41.65
C THR A 17 7.72 -3.39 -40.37
N PRO A 18 8.67 -3.57 -39.43
CA PRO A 18 8.33 -4.03 -38.10
C PRO A 18 7.49 -2.94 -37.45
N SER A 19 6.20 -3.22 -37.25
CA SER A 19 5.36 -2.42 -36.37
C SER A 19 5.97 -2.51 -34.97
N HIS A 20 6.70 -1.49 -34.58
CA HIS A 20 7.06 -1.28 -33.20
C HIS A 20 5.75 -1.01 -32.46
N VAL A 21 5.19 -2.05 -31.87
CA VAL A 21 4.19 -1.89 -30.83
C VAL A 21 4.95 -1.19 -29.69
N ALA A 22 4.75 0.11 -29.57
CA ALA A 22 5.16 0.83 -28.38
C ALA A 22 4.41 0.16 -27.23
N ALA A 23 5.12 -0.69 -26.48
CA ALA A 23 4.65 -1.13 -25.19
C ALA A 23 4.47 0.15 -24.37
N GLY A 24 3.22 0.56 -24.15
CA GLY A 24 2.90 1.61 -23.21
C GLY A 24 3.52 1.24 -21.87
N PRO A 25 3.77 2.21 -20.98
CA PRO A 25 4.29 1.90 -19.65
C PRO A 25 3.41 0.81 -19.07
N ALA A 26 3.99 -0.37 -18.85
CA ALA A 26 3.31 -1.44 -18.18
C ALA A 26 2.86 -0.86 -16.86
N ALA A 27 1.55 -0.68 -16.67
CA ALA A 27 0.99 -0.42 -15.37
C ALA A 27 1.55 -1.52 -14.49
N SER A 28 2.39 -1.16 -13.53
CA SER A 28 2.87 -2.12 -12.53
C SER A 28 1.64 -2.86 -12.06
N PRO A 29 1.58 -4.20 -12.11
CA PRO A 29 0.44 -4.90 -11.59
C PRO A 29 0.26 -4.35 -10.18
N ALA A 30 -0.90 -3.78 -9.90
CA ALA A 30 -1.28 -3.48 -8.53
C ALA A 30 -1.07 -4.82 -7.82
N GLN A 31 0.01 -4.91 -7.05
CA GLN A 31 0.25 -6.07 -6.23
C GLN A 31 -0.98 -6.11 -5.35
N SER A 32 -1.88 -7.05 -5.63
CA SER A 32 -2.94 -7.40 -4.71
C SER A 32 -2.21 -7.71 -3.43
N ALA A 33 -2.22 -6.73 -2.51
CA ALA A 33 -1.53 -6.87 -1.26
C ALA A 33 -2.14 -8.10 -0.60
N ALA A 34 -1.38 -9.18 -0.57
CA ALA A 34 -1.87 -10.44 -0.04
C ALA A 34 -2.28 -10.18 1.41
N GLN A 35 -3.50 -10.56 1.75
CA GLN A 35 -4.01 -10.43 3.09
C GLN A 35 -3.01 -11.07 4.06
N VAL A 36 -2.57 -10.33 5.07
CA VAL A 36 -1.54 -10.80 5.97
C VAL A 36 -2.04 -12.00 6.78
N THR A 37 -1.19 -13.00 6.95
CA THR A 37 -1.51 -14.14 7.82
C THR A 37 -1.31 -13.76 9.29
N ALA A 38 -1.99 -14.47 10.20
CA ALA A 38 -1.79 -14.27 11.65
C ALA A 38 -0.33 -14.48 12.08
N ALA A 39 0.38 -15.39 11.43
CA ALA A 39 1.79 -15.64 11.68
C ALA A 39 2.68 -14.47 11.28
N ASP A 40 2.42 -13.87 10.11
CA ASP A 40 3.15 -12.70 9.61
C ASP A 40 2.87 -11.44 10.43
N ALA A 41 1.66 -11.33 10.96
CA ALA A 41 1.25 -10.21 11.80
C ALA A 41 1.64 -10.38 13.28
N ALA A 42 2.12 -11.55 13.69
CA ALA A 42 2.41 -11.87 15.10
C ALA A 42 3.22 -10.79 15.85
N PRO A 43 4.27 -10.18 15.29
CA PRO A 43 5.02 -9.11 15.96
C PRO A 43 4.18 -7.86 16.22
N PHE A 44 3.16 -7.64 15.39
CA PHE A 44 2.31 -6.43 15.42
C PHE A 44 1.02 -6.62 16.22
N ILE A 45 0.64 -7.85 16.55
CA ILE A 45 -0.58 -8.12 17.32
C ILE A 45 -0.45 -7.54 18.72
N GLY A 46 -1.46 -6.79 19.14
CA GLY A 46 -1.54 -6.14 20.44
C GLY A 46 -2.02 -4.70 20.34
N ASP A 47 -1.94 -4.02 21.48
CA ASP A 47 -2.34 -2.62 21.60
C ASP A 47 -1.10 -1.72 21.49
N TRP A 48 -1.22 -0.64 20.74
CA TRP A 48 -0.15 0.29 20.44
C TRP A 48 -0.57 1.72 20.73
N THR A 49 0.35 2.53 21.25
CA THR A 49 0.25 3.99 21.22
C THR A 49 1.15 4.51 20.13
N LEU A 50 0.60 5.30 19.23
CA LEU A 50 1.31 5.96 18.15
C LEU A 50 1.50 7.43 18.50
N ASP A 51 2.75 7.82 18.72
CA ASP A 51 3.13 9.23 18.95
C ASP A 51 3.70 9.78 17.64
N LEU A 52 2.90 10.55 16.94
CA LEU A 52 3.20 11.01 15.59
C LEU A 52 3.35 12.51 15.51
N GLN A 53 4.18 12.98 14.60
CA GLN A 53 4.35 14.37 14.24
C GLN A 53 3.89 14.60 12.80
N GLY A 54 3.09 15.62 12.60
CA GLY A 54 2.61 16.05 11.28
C GLY A 54 2.81 17.54 11.09
N GLN A 55 2.42 18.04 9.94
CA GLN A 55 2.54 19.49 9.60
C GLN A 55 1.74 20.38 10.56
N ASN A 56 0.65 19.89 11.10
CA ASN A 56 -0.24 20.61 12.00
C ASN A 56 0.08 20.38 13.50
N GLY A 57 1.19 19.70 13.79
CA GLY A 57 1.64 19.41 15.14
C GLY A 57 1.58 17.93 15.52
N PRO A 58 1.76 17.63 16.81
CA PRO A 58 1.75 16.27 17.32
C PRO A 58 0.34 15.68 17.33
N GLY A 59 0.25 14.37 17.09
CA GLY A 59 -0.97 13.59 17.22
C GLY A 59 -0.71 12.26 17.91
N ALA A 60 -1.56 11.89 18.83
CA ALA A 60 -1.53 10.60 19.50
C ALA A 60 -2.72 9.75 19.04
N PHE A 61 -2.43 8.50 18.69
CA PHE A 61 -3.43 7.52 18.27
C PHE A 61 -3.24 6.23 19.06
N ASP A 62 -4.33 5.58 19.36
CA ASP A 62 -4.32 4.22 19.88
C ASP A 62 -4.71 3.27 18.76
N LEU A 63 -3.88 2.26 18.53
CA LEU A 63 -4.09 1.25 17.51
C LEU A 63 -4.11 -0.13 18.17
N THR A 64 -5.14 -0.89 17.94
CA THR A 64 -5.23 -2.31 18.32
C THR A 64 -5.13 -3.16 17.07
N VAL A 65 -4.25 -4.16 17.08
CA VAL A 65 -4.13 -5.18 16.02
C VAL A 65 -4.46 -6.53 16.65
N LYS A 66 -5.43 -7.24 16.09
CA LYS A 66 -5.93 -8.53 16.59
C LYS A 66 -6.23 -9.51 15.48
N VAL A 67 -6.41 -10.77 15.83
CA VAL A 67 -6.90 -11.80 14.92
C VAL A 67 -8.35 -12.11 15.26
N GLU A 68 -9.24 -11.97 14.32
CA GLU A 68 -10.64 -12.35 14.41
C GLU A 68 -11.01 -13.28 13.25
N LYS A 69 -11.58 -14.44 13.56
CA LYS A 69 -12.01 -15.43 12.54
C LYS A 69 -10.90 -15.71 11.50
N GLU A 70 -9.67 -15.92 11.99
CA GLU A 70 -8.48 -16.21 11.18
C GLU A 70 -7.98 -15.03 10.31
N LYS A 71 -8.59 -13.86 10.44
CA LYS A 71 -8.17 -12.64 9.75
C LYS A 71 -7.52 -11.66 10.72
N VAL A 72 -6.50 -10.98 10.25
CA VAL A 72 -5.90 -9.87 10.98
C VAL A 72 -6.76 -8.63 10.73
N VAL A 73 -7.19 -8.01 11.80
CA VAL A 73 -7.98 -6.77 11.78
C VAL A 73 -7.37 -5.75 12.73
N GLY A 74 -7.70 -4.50 12.56
CA GLY A 74 -7.25 -3.43 13.45
C GLY A 74 -8.41 -2.52 13.85
N GLU A 75 -8.14 -1.73 14.86
CA GLU A 75 -8.99 -0.62 15.30
C GLU A 75 -8.09 0.55 15.64
N ILE A 76 -8.39 1.74 15.14
CA ILE A 76 -7.65 2.95 15.45
C ILE A 76 -8.58 4.01 16.05
N THR A 77 -8.10 4.71 17.05
CA THR A 77 -8.82 5.81 17.68
C THR A 77 -7.87 6.95 18.05
N SER A 78 -8.39 8.14 18.22
CA SER A 78 -7.66 9.29 18.76
C SER A 78 -8.58 10.14 19.61
N ALA A 79 -8.03 11.13 20.30
CA ALA A 79 -8.82 12.05 21.12
C ALA A 79 -9.86 12.86 20.31
N THR A 80 -9.63 13.03 19.01
CA THR A 80 -10.47 13.82 18.10
C THR A 80 -11.25 12.98 17.10
N MET A 81 -11.01 11.68 17.06
CA MET A 81 -11.62 10.78 16.09
C MET A 81 -12.17 9.56 16.81
N ALA A 82 -13.43 9.22 16.53
CA ALA A 82 -14.03 7.99 17.03
C ALA A 82 -13.27 6.75 16.52
N THR A 83 -13.42 5.63 17.22
CA THR A 83 -12.81 4.37 16.85
C THR A 83 -13.21 3.97 15.41
N GLN A 84 -12.22 3.72 14.57
CA GLN A 84 -12.39 3.27 13.20
C GLN A 84 -11.95 1.81 13.08
N PRO A 85 -12.83 0.91 12.62
CA PRO A 85 -12.45 -0.47 12.35
C PRO A 85 -11.60 -0.54 11.07
N ILE A 86 -10.59 -1.41 11.09
CA ILE A 86 -9.69 -1.64 9.96
C ILE A 86 -9.77 -3.12 9.59
N ALA A 87 -10.39 -3.41 8.46
CA ALA A 87 -10.52 -4.78 7.94
C ALA A 87 -9.47 -5.12 6.87
N ASP A 88 -8.87 -4.10 6.25
CA ASP A 88 -7.85 -4.27 5.22
C ASP A 88 -6.47 -4.15 5.84
N VAL A 89 -5.86 -5.31 6.12
CA VAL A 89 -4.53 -5.42 6.71
C VAL A 89 -3.66 -6.27 5.80
N THR A 90 -2.56 -5.69 5.35
CA THR A 90 -1.65 -6.29 4.40
C THR A 90 -0.21 -6.17 4.88
N LYS A 91 0.72 -6.82 4.21
CA LYS A 91 2.14 -6.75 4.52
C LYS A 91 2.92 -6.20 3.33
N ALA A 92 3.77 -5.23 3.58
CA ALA A 92 4.69 -4.69 2.61
C ALA A 92 6.13 -4.84 3.13
N GLY A 93 6.83 -5.85 2.63
CA GLY A 93 8.14 -6.20 3.16
C GLY A 93 8.05 -6.63 4.64
N GLN A 94 8.72 -5.89 5.52
CA GLN A 94 8.67 -6.11 6.96
C GLN A 94 7.60 -5.26 7.68
N SER A 95 6.94 -4.36 6.96
CA SER A 95 5.94 -3.45 7.52
C SER A 95 4.54 -4.05 7.45
N LEU A 96 3.75 -3.80 8.49
CA LEU A 96 2.31 -4.02 8.46
C LEU A 96 1.63 -2.76 7.92
N VAL A 97 0.70 -2.93 6.99
CA VAL A 97 -0.06 -1.85 6.36
C VAL A 97 -1.53 -2.06 6.63
N LEU A 98 -2.16 -1.08 7.25
CA LEU A 98 -3.57 -1.09 7.60
C LEU A 98 -4.28 0.05 6.88
N SER A 99 -5.27 -0.26 6.06
CA SER A 99 -6.01 0.72 5.28
C SER A 99 -7.45 0.85 5.77
N TYR A 100 -7.92 2.07 5.93
CA TYR A 100 -9.30 2.36 6.32
C TYR A 100 -9.77 3.67 5.73
N THR A 101 -11.08 3.84 5.69
CA THR A 101 -11.73 5.09 5.25
C THR A 101 -12.56 5.62 6.41
N PHE A 102 -12.44 6.89 6.70
CA PHE A 102 -13.26 7.56 7.72
C PHE A 102 -13.92 8.81 7.15
N ASN A 103 -14.95 9.28 7.83
CA ASN A 103 -15.65 10.49 7.40
C ASN A 103 -15.11 11.70 8.17
N TYR A 104 -14.63 12.69 7.43
CA TYR A 104 -14.18 13.94 7.99
C TYR A 104 -14.95 15.10 7.34
N GLU A 105 -15.71 15.83 8.15
CA GLU A 105 -16.53 16.97 7.70
C GLU A 105 -17.47 16.62 6.51
N GLY A 106 -18.01 15.40 6.48
CA GLY A 106 -18.90 14.95 5.42
C GLY A 106 -18.20 14.36 4.19
N ASN A 107 -16.87 14.33 4.18
CA ASN A 107 -16.07 13.75 3.10
C ASN A 107 -15.42 12.43 3.54
N ALA A 108 -15.46 11.44 2.65
CA ALA A 108 -14.72 10.20 2.87
C ALA A 108 -13.22 10.45 2.65
N VAL A 109 -12.42 10.11 3.64
CA VAL A 109 -10.96 10.25 3.62
C VAL A 109 -10.33 8.89 3.80
N ASP A 110 -9.51 8.50 2.85
CA ASP A 110 -8.72 7.28 2.95
C ASP A 110 -7.49 7.50 3.81
N ALA A 111 -7.20 6.55 4.68
CA ALA A 111 -6.04 6.58 5.54
C ALA A 111 -5.30 5.24 5.51
N VAL A 112 -4.00 5.32 5.54
CA VAL A 112 -3.11 4.16 5.54
C VAL A 112 -2.15 4.29 6.72
N VAL A 113 -2.22 3.34 7.64
CA VAL A 113 -1.28 3.21 8.76
C VAL A 113 -0.21 2.20 8.40
N ARG A 114 1.04 2.57 8.55
CA ARG A 114 2.18 1.68 8.35
C ARG A 114 2.96 1.53 9.64
N LEU A 115 3.13 0.30 10.11
CA LEU A 115 4.01 -0.05 11.21
C LEU A 115 5.26 -0.72 10.65
N THR A 116 6.41 -0.19 10.95
CA THR A 116 7.70 -0.72 10.47
C THR A 116 8.59 -1.06 11.66
N PRO A 117 9.05 -2.30 11.78
CA PRO A 117 10.04 -2.67 12.79
C PRO A 117 11.32 -1.86 12.58
N ALA A 118 11.85 -1.32 13.66
CA ALA A 118 13.10 -0.58 13.68
C ALA A 118 14.12 -1.31 14.56
N PRO A 119 15.42 -0.99 14.45
CA PRO A 119 16.44 -1.54 15.33
C PRO A 119 16.08 -1.37 16.80
N GLU A 120 16.70 -2.18 17.65
CA GLU A 120 16.53 -2.16 19.12
C GLU A 120 15.12 -2.50 19.61
N GLY A 121 14.35 -3.27 18.81
CA GLY A 121 12.98 -3.68 19.18
C GLY A 121 11.96 -2.54 19.16
N LYS A 122 12.32 -1.40 18.58
CA LYS A 122 11.42 -0.28 18.37
C LYS A 122 10.53 -0.52 17.14
N THR A 123 9.44 0.21 17.06
CA THR A 123 8.57 0.22 15.88
C THR A 123 8.29 1.68 15.53
N THR A 124 8.42 2.00 14.26
CA THR A 124 8.01 3.31 13.73
C THR A 124 6.61 3.21 13.16
N ALA A 125 5.87 4.29 13.23
CA ALA A 125 4.54 4.41 12.65
C ALA A 125 4.47 5.60 11.71
N GLN A 126 3.71 5.43 10.64
CA GLN A 126 3.36 6.49 9.71
C GLN A 126 1.89 6.37 9.38
N ILE A 127 1.20 7.48 9.31
CA ILE A 127 -0.17 7.55 8.80
C ILE A 127 -0.19 8.50 7.62
N ASP A 128 -0.68 8.01 6.48
CA ASP A 128 -0.92 8.77 5.26
C ASP A 128 -2.42 9.00 5.13
N PHE A 129 -2.84 10.24 5.01
CA PHE A 129 -4.23 10.63 4.78
C PHE A 129 -4.41 11.16 3.37
N ALA A 130 -5.54 10.84 2.75
CA ALA A 130 -5.93 11.32 1.43
C ALA A 130 -4.84 11.09 0.36
N GLY A 131 -4.25 9.88 0.32
CA GLY A 131 -3.25 9.52 -0.66
C GLY A 131 -1.91 10.25 -0.50
N GLY A 132 -1.53 10.61 0.73
CA GLY A 132 -0.28 11.30 1.03
C GLY A 132 -0.38 12.82 1.04
N ALA A 133 -1.60 13.39 0.92
CA ALA A 133 -1.80 14.84 1.06
C ALA A 133 -1.43 15.34 2.45
N TYR A 134 -1.60 14.51 3.46
CA TYR A 134 -1.18 14.79 4.83
C TYR A 134 -0.54 13.54 5.44
N ILE A 135 0.68 13.69 5.91
CA ILE A 135 1.47 12.58 6.46
C ILE A 135 1.84 12.91 7.91
N MET A 136 1.67 11.93 8.77
CA MET A 136 2.18 11.94 10.15
C MET A 136 3.13 10.77 10.34
N SER A 137 4.23 10.98 11.02
CA SER A 137 5.21 9.92 11.29
C SER A 137 5.80 10.04 12.68
N GLY A 138 6.21 8.93 13.26
CA GLY A 138 6.78 8.90 14.59
C GLY A 138 7.03 7.49 15.10
N THR A 139 6.79 7.27 16.37
CA THR A 139 7.03 5.98 17.04
C THR A 139 5.73 5.29 17.40
N ALA A 140 5.75 3.96 17.32
CA ALA A 140 4.71 3.09 17.86
C ALA A 140 5.27 2.37 19.08
N THR A 141 4.61 2.53 20.22
CA THR A 141 4.96 1.86 21.46
C THR A 141 3.90 0.81 21.78
N LYS A 142 4.33 -0.43 21.91
CA LYS A 142 3.41 -1.52 22.28
C LYS A 142 3.03 -1.39 23.74
N LYS A 143 1.73 -1.38 24.03
CA LYS A 143 1.24 -1.41 25.40
C LYS A 143 1.46 -2.80 25.97
N GLU A 144 2.16 -2.89 27.07
CA GLU A 144 2.23 -4.15 27.83
C GLU A 144 0.86 -4.43 28.43
N LYS A 145 0.38 -5.65 28.21
CA LYS A 145 -0.81 -6.09 28.95
C LYS A 145 -0.42 -6.23 30.41
N VAL A 146 -0.89 -5.32 31.23
CA VAL A 146 -0.81 -5.47 32.69
C VAL A 146 -1.60 -6.71 33.05
N LYS A 147 -0.90 -7.69 33.64
CA LYS A 147 -1.53 -8.90 34.16
C LYS A 147 -2.25 -8.59 35.46
#